data_95531e575157af840a1f1b58a391e6ca
#
_entry.id   95531e575157af840a1f1b58a391e6ca
#
_cell.length_a   1.000
_cell.length_b   1.000
_cell.length_c   1.000
_cell.angle_alpha   90.00
_cell.angle_beta   90.00
_cell.angle_gamma   90.00
#
_symmetry.space_group_name_H-M   'P 1'
#
loop_
_entity.id
_entity.type
_entity.pdbx_description
1 polymer ?
#
loop_
_entity_poly.entity_id
_entity_poly.type
_entity_poly.pdbx_seq_one_letter_code
_entity_poly.pdbx_strand_id
1 'polypeptide(L)'
;MSSEMTEKEKMLAGELYRPGDAEIQADQAAARAWMVRYNAALGMTPRERHPLLAEGLGAVGKGSEIRPPFHCDFGTNIRIGRYVFLNFNCVILDVAAVEIGDETMIGPAVQIYAADHPRDRATRFSGLELGRPVRIGRQVWIGGGSIISPGVTIGDGAVVGAGSVVTRDVPEGATVVGSPARVMRAG
;
A
#
# COMPACT_ATOMS: atom_id res chain seq x y z
N MET A 1 -33.33 10.39 8.90
CA MET A 1 -32.77 10.58 7.56
C MET A 1 -31.36 10.00 7.61
N SER A 2 -31.11 8.86 6.95
CA SER A 2 -29.73 8.38 6.77
C SER A 2 -29.04 9.37 5.85
N SER A 3 -28.00 10.07 6.31
CA SER A 3 -27.18 10.87 5.43
C SER A 3 -26.58 9.97 4.37
N GLU A 4 -26.69 10.35 3.11
CA GLU A 4 -26.06 9.67 2.01
C GLU A 4 -24.54 9.74 2.22
N MET A 5 -23.83 8.62 2.03
CA MET A 5 -22.35 8.57 2.19
C MET A 5 -21.68 9.54 1.21
N THR A 6 -20.66 10.24 1.68
CA THR A 6 -19.80 11.04 0.78
C THR A 6 -18.99 10.12 -0.14
N GLU A 7 -18.45 10.66 -1.23
CA GLU A 7 -17.60 9.86 -2.14
C GLU A 7 -16.35 9.33 -1.44
N LYS A 8 -15.79 10.08 -0.50
CA LYS A 8 -14.67 9.62 0.33
C LYS A 8 -15.07 8.49 1.30
N GLU A 9 -16.24 8.58 1.92
CA GLU A 9 -16.76 7.48 2.75
C GLU A 9 -16.98 6.21 1.94
N LYS A 10 -17.53 6.30 0.73
CA LYS A 10 -17.67 5.19 -0.21
C LYS A 10 -16.30 4.60 -0.58
N MET A 11 -15.33 5.44 -0.91
CA MET A 11 -13.96 5.01 -1.21
C MET A 11 -13.38 4.18 -0.07
N LEU A 12 -13.45 4.70 1.16
CA LEU A 12 -12.90 4.03 2.35
C LEU A 12 -13.67 2.74 2.72
N ALA A 13 -14.97 2.68 2.39
CA ALA A 13 -15.80 1.49 2.58
C ALA A 13 -15.60 0.41 1.49
N GLY A 14 -14.83 0.71 0.43
CA GLY A 14 -14.63 -0.20 -0.70
C GLY A 14 -15.80 -0.25 -1.68
N GLU A 15 -16.69 0.74 -1.62
CA GLU A 15 -17.78 0.91 -2.56
C GLU A 15 -17.33 1.66 -3.82
N LEU A 16 -18.18 1.67 -4.84
CA LEU A 16 -17.93 2.47 -6.04
C LEU A 16 -18.01 3.96 -5.70
N TYR A 17 -16.98 4.71 -6.05
CA TYR A 17 -16.85 6.14 -5.77
C TYR A 17 -16.35 6.93 -6.98
N ARG A 18 -16.51 8.25 -6.94
CA ARG A 18 -16.02 9.18 -7.97
C ARG A 18 -14.69 9.79 -7.51
N PRO A 19 -13.55 9.44 -8.14
CA PRO A 19 -12.23 9.94 -7.73
C PRO A 19 -12.07 11.46 -7.95
N GLY A 20 -12.87 12.06 -8.81
CA GLY A 20 -12.86 13.51 -9.07
C GLY A 20 -13.58 14.36 -8.01
N ASP A 21 -14.06 13.77 -6.92
CA ASP A 21 -14.68 14.50 -5.81
C ASP A 21 -13.69 15.49 -5.18
N ALA A 22 -14.21 16.66 -4.77
CA ALA A 22 -13.36 17.76 -4.30
C ALA A 22 -12.60 17.42 -3.00
N GLU A 23 -13.21 16.68 -2.08
CA GLU A 23 -12.55 16.26 -0.83
C GLU A 23 -11.43 15.28 -1.12
N ILE A 24 -11.66 14.27 -1.98
CA ILE A 24 -10.66 13.30 -2.42
C ILE A 24 -9.49 14.01 -3.11
N GLN A 25 -9.77 14.94 -4.01
CA GLN A 25 -8.74 15.70 -4.72
C GLN A 25 -7.90 16.60 -3.79
N ALA A 26 -8.51 17.18 -2.74
CA ALA A 26 -7.80 17.94 -1.73
C ALA A 26 -6.83 17.06 -0.92
N ASP A 27 -7.26 15.86 -0.50
CA ASP A 27 -6.41 14.91 0.22
C ASP A 27 -5.23 14.44 -0.65
N GLN A 28 -5.47 14.13 -1.92
CA GLN A 28 -4.41 13.78 -2.86
C GLN A 28 -3.42 14.94 -3.09
N ALA A 29 -3.90 16.19 -3.11
CA ALA A 29 -3.04 17.35 -3.23
C ALA A 29 -2.14 17.50 -2.00
N ALA A 30 -2.67 17.27 -0.80
CA ALA A 30 -1.90 17.27 0.44
C ALA A 30 -0.84 16.16 0.44
N ALA A 31 -1.20 14.94 0.02
CA ALA A 31 -0.26 13.82 -0.12
C ALA A 31 0.88 14.13 -1.11
N ARG A 32 0.56 14.73 -2.27
CA ARG A 32 1.59 15.15 -3.25
C ARG A 32 2.55 16.18 -2.65
N ALA A 33 2.05 17.17 -1.93
CA ALA A 33 2.88 18.18 -1.27
C ALA A 33 3.80 17.57 -0.20
N TRP A 34 3.28 16.62 0.56
CA TRP A 34 4.08 15.86 1.53
C TRP A 34 5.16 15.01 0.83
N MET A 35 4.81 14.25 -0.22
CA MET A 35 5.76 13.40 -0.95
C MET A 35 6.93 14.21 -1.53
N VAL A 36 6.69 15.43 -2.03
CA VAL A 36 7.77 16.31 -2.51
C VAL A 36 8.78 16.58 -1.39
N ARG A 37 8.32 16.92 -0.19
CA ARG A 37 9.20 17.17 0.97
C ARG A 37 9.90 15.89 1.45
N TYR A 38 9.16 14.79 1.54
CA TYR A 38 9.71 13.51 1.98
C TYR A 38 10.78 12.99 1.03
N ASN A 39 10.53 13.01 -0.27
CA ASN A 39 11.46 12.52 -1.28
C ASN A 39 12.71 13.42 -1.43
N ALA A 40 12.61 14.71 -1.14
CA ALA A 40 13.76 15.60 -1.06
C ALA A 40 14.69 15.31 0.14
N ALA A 41 14.20 14.59 1.15
CA ALA A 41 14.94 14.27 2.37
C ALA A 41 15.88 13.05 2.23
N LEU A 42 16.27 12.66 1.01
CA LEU A 42 17.15 11.51 0.74
C LEU A 42 18.47 11.53 1.52
N GLY A 43 19.04 12.72 1.74
CA GLY A 43 20.29 12.89 2.48
C GLY A 43 20.18 12.80 4.00
N MET A 44 18.96 12.77 4.55
CA MET A 44 18.73 12.64 5.99
C MET A 44 18.89 11.19 6.46
N THR A 45 19.30 11.02 7.72
CA THR A 45 19.28 9.69 8.37
C THR A 45 17.84 9.22 8.59
N PRO A 46 17.61 7.90 8.77
CA PRO A 46 16.27 7.37 9.08
C PRO A 46 15.61 8.04 10.29
N ARG A 47 16.40 8.34 11.33
CA ARG A 47 15.92 9.01 12.54
C ARG A 47 15.43 10.43 12.27
N GLU A 48 16.13 11.18 11.43
CA GLU A 48 15.74 12.54 11.04
C GLU A 48 14.51 12.53 10.12
N ARG A 49 14.34 11.52 9.26
CA ARG A 49 13.17 11.39 8.38
C ARG A 49 11.91 10.90 9.08
N HIS A 50 12.04 10.19 10.20
CA HIS A 50 10.89 9.57 10.88
C HIS A 50 9.76 10.56 11.20
N PRO A 51 9.98 11.80 11.68
CA PRO A 51 8.90 12.77 11.85
C PRO A 51 8.16 13.12 10.55
N LEU A 52 8.90 13.29 9.45
CA LEU A 52 8.31 13.55 8.13
C LEU A 52 7.48 12.35 7.65
N LEU A 53 7.94 11.13 7.92
CA LEU A 53 7.20 9.92 7.59
C LEU A 53 5.90 9.83 8.40
N ALA A 54 5.95 10.12 9.70
CA ALA A 54 4.79 10.12 10.58
C ALA A 54 3.76 11.22 10.25
N GLU A 55 4.21 12.31 9.61
CA GLU A 55 3.31 13.38 9.14
C GLU A 55 2.42 12.92 7.97
N GLY A 56 2.95 12.11 7.06
CA GLY A 56 2.26 11.75 5.82
C GLY A 56 1.50 10.44 5.87
N LEU A 57 1.83 9.53 6.79
CA LEU A 57 1.18 8.23 6.88
C LEU A 57 0.16 8.16 8.02
N GLY A 58 -0.85 7.31 7.85
CA GLY A 58 -1.91 7.11 8.85
C GLY A 58 -1.40 6.56 10.18
N ALA A 59 -0.35 5.75 10.18
CA ALA A 59 0.38 5.34 11.38
C ALA A 59 1.78 4.80 11.02
N VAL A 60 2.77 5.14 11.86
CA VAL A 60 4.15 4.66 11.73
C VAL A 60 4.68 4.18 13.07
N GLY A 61 4.99 2.89 13.15
CA GLY A 61 5.59 2.28 14.34
C GLY A 61 7.05 2.70 14.54
N LYS A 62 7.50 2.62 15.79
CA LYS A 62 8.88 2.94 16.18
C LYS A 62 9.90 2.14 15.36
N GLY A 63 10.94 2.79 14.90
CA GLY A 63 12.07 2.17 14.21
C GLY A 63 11.80 1.79 12.76
N SER A 64 10.64 2.18 12.23
CA SER A 64 10.29 1.92 10.83
C SER A 64 10.89 2.97 9.90
N GLU A 65 11.26 2.53 8.71
CA GLU A 65 11.90 3.33 7.68
C GLU A 65 11.29 3.04 6.31
N ILE A 66 11.06 4.10 5.54
CA ILE A 66 10.83 4.03 4.10
C ILE A 66 11.96 4.80 3.42
N ARG A 67 12.67 4.19 2.48
CA ARG A 67 13.71 4.88 1.71
C ARG A 67 13.10 5.66 0.55
N PRO A 68 13.39 6.96 0.44
CA PRO A 68 13.00 7.75 -0.72
C PRO A 68 13.70 7.27 -2.01
N PRO A 69 13.10 7.49 -3.21
CA PRO A 69 11.76 8.01 -3.36
C PRO A 69 10.68 6.98 -3.02
N PHE A 70 9.55 7.49 -2.51
CA PHE A 70 8.34 6.73 -2.17
C PHE A 70 7.13 7.43 -2.77
N HIS A 71 6.14 6.67 -3.23
CA HIS A 71 4.94 7.21 -3.84
C HIS A 71 3.68 6.54 -3.28
N CYS A 72 2.63 7.34 -3.06
CA CYS A 72 1.32 6.87 -2.62
C CYS A 72 0.20 7.78 -3.16
N ASP A 73 -1.06 7.37 -3.01
CA ASP A 73 -2.20 8.21 -3.38
C ASP A 73 -2.53 9.22 -2.26
N PHE A 74 -2.64 8.74 -1.03
CA PHE A 74 -3.06 9.53 0.14
C PHE A 74 -2.03 9.50 1.27
N GLY A 75 -1.40 8.36 1.51
CA GLY A 75 -0.54 8.11 2.67
C GLY A 75 -1.35 7.86 3.96
N THR A 76 -2.42 8.60 4.18
CA THR A 76 -3.25 8.52 5.39
C THR A 76 -3.94 7.17 5.59
N ASN A 77 -4.10 6.37 4.53
CA ASN A 77 -4.65 5.02 4.59
C ASN A 77 -3.58 3.93 4.76
N ILE A 78 -2.30 4.32 4.86
CA ILE A 78 -1.17 3.41 5.10
C ILE A 78 -0.86 3.36 6.59
N ARG A 79 -0.84 2.17 7.16
CA ARG A 79 -0.46 1.92 8.55
C ARG A 79 0.67 0.91 8.59
N ILE A 80 1.82 1.30 9.12
CA ILE A 80 2.99 0.42 9.26
C ILE A 80 3.32 0.20 10.74
N GLY A 81 3.62 -1.04 11.08
CA GLY A 81 4.01 -1.49 12.41
C GLY A 81 5.40 -1.00 12.81
N ARG A 82 5.98 -1.65 13.81
CA ARG A 82 7.32 -1.34 14.34
C ARG A 82 8.39 -2.06 13.54
N TYR A 83 9.55 -1.40 13.34
CA TYR A 83 10.71 -1.97 12.68
C TYR A 83 10.45 -2.47 11.26
N VAL A 84 9.49 -1.85 10.58
CA VAL A 84 9.19 -2.11 9.17
C VAL A 84 10.19 -1.38 8.28
N PHE A 85 10.69 -2.07 7.27
CA PHE A 85 11.62 -1.50 6.31
C PHE A 85 11.07 -1.58 4.88
N LEU A 86 10.91 -0.44 4.21
CA LEU A 86 10.66 -0.35 2.78
C LEU A 86 11.89 0.22 2.07
N ASN A 87 12.34 -0.46 1.03
CA ASN A 87 13.47 -0.01 0.22
C ASN A 87 13.02 1.03 -0.83
N PHE A 88 13.94 1.50 -1.67
CA PHE A 88 13.73 2.56 -2.67
C PHE A 88 12.63 2.25 -3.68
N ASN A 89 11.96 3.30 -4.19
CA ASN A 89 11.02 3.26 -5.31
C ASN A 89 9.77 2.42 -5.03
N CYS A 90 9.38 2.22 -3.78
CA CYS A 90 8.12 1.56 -3.48
C CYS A 90 6.93 2.47 -3.81
N VAL A 91 5.85 1.86 -4.31
CA VAL A 91 4.58 2.52 -4.64
C VAL A 91 3.45 1.85 -3.87
N ILE A 92 2.63 2.63 -3.17
CA ILE A 92 1.44 2.12 -2.48
C ILE A 92 0.23 2.95 -2.92
N LEU A 93 -0.70 2.34 -3.68
CA LEU A 93 -1.95 2.99 -4.07
C LEU A 93 -2.99 2.73 -3.00
N ASP A 94 -3.10 3.65 -2.06
CA ASP A 94 -3.84 3.49 -0.80
C ASP A 94 -5.23 4.14 -0.81
N VAL A 95 -6.03 3.90 -1.86
CA VAL A 95 -7.45 4.32 -1.88
C VAL A 95 -8.29 3.59 -0.82
N ALA A 96 -7.84 2.43 -0.37
CA ALA A 96 -8.34 1.69 0.79
C ALA A 96 -7.18 1.36 1.74
N ALA A 97 -7.48 0.85 2.93
CA ALA A 97 -6.48 0.57 3.95
C ALA A 97 -5.36 -0.36 3.45
N VAL A 98 -4.11 0.01 3.70
CA VAL A 98 -2.92 -0.83 3.54
C VAL A 98 -2.24 -0.96 4.90
N GLU A 99 -2.23 -2.18 5.44
CA GLU A 99 -1.66 -2.48 6.74
C GLU A 99 -0.43 -3.37 6.58
N ILE A 100 0.69 -2.98 7.21
CA ILE A 100 1.96 -3.72 7.18
C ILE A 100 2.39 -3.99 8.62
N GLY A 101 2.47 -5.26 8.98
CA GLY A 101 2.81 -5.72 10.33
C GLY A 101 4.27 -5.51 10.70
N ASP A 102 4.54 -5.64 12.02
CA ASP A 102 5.85 -5.43 12.63
C ASP A 102 6.97 -6.24 11.94
N GLU A 103 8.18 -5.69 11.87
CA GLU A 103 9.41 -6.36 11.43
C GLU A 103 9.37 -6.86 9.97
N THR A 104 8.43 -6.36 9.17
CA THR A 104 8.31 -6.72 7.75
C THR A 104 9.32 -5.96 6.91
N MET A 105 9.94 -6.67 5.95
CA MET A 105 10.95 -6.13 5.03
C MET A 105 10.44 -6.16 3.59
N ILE A 106 10.48 -5.00 2.93
CA ILE A 106 9.99 -4.81 1.56
C ILE A 106 11.15 -4.33 0.67
N GLY A 107 11.42 -5.09 -0.37
CA GLY A 107 12.48 -4.83 -1.34
C GLY A 107 12.20 -3.60 -2.23
N PRO A 108 13.19 -3.18 -3.03
CA PRO A 108 13.04 -2.00 -3.89
C PRO A 108 11.99 -2.23 -4.99
N ALA A 109 11.33 -1.14 -5.39
CA ALA A 109 10.35 -1.11 -6.47
C ALA A 109 9.16 -2.07 -6.26
N VAL A 110 8.84 -2.44 -5.02
CA VAL A 110 7.61 -3.18 -4.71
C VAL A 110 6.41 -2.27 -4.88
N GLN A 111 5.35 -2.81 -5.45
CA GLN A 111 4.10 -2.11 -5.71
C GLN A 111 2.96 -2.80 -4.94
N ILE A 112 2.22 -2.03 -4.15
CA ILE A 112 1.08 -2.52 -3.36
C ILE A 112 -0.15 -1.73 -3.80
N TYR A 113 -1.13 -2.42 -4.34
CA TYR A 113 -2.33 -1.78 -4.88
C TYR A 113 -3.56 -2.13 -4.04
N ALA A 114 -4.13 -1.14 -3.36
CA ALA A 114 -5.49 -1.23 -2.84
C ALA A 114 -6.51 -0.68 -3.86
N ALA A 115 -6.05 0.09 -4.84
CA ALA A 115 -6.86 0.63 -5.93
C ALA A 115 -7.25 -0.46 -6.93
N ASP A 116 -8.52 -0.45 -7.37
CA ASP A 116 -9.04 -1.36 -8.38
C ASP A 116 -10.09 -0.64 -9.26
N HIS A 117 -10.40 -1.24 -10.40
CA HIS A 117 -11.40 -0.75 -11.33
C HIS A 117 -12.48 -1.79 -11.58
N PRO A 118 -13.75 -1.38 -11.81
CA PRO A 118 -14.82 -2.30 -12.18
C PRO A 118 -14.46 -3.15 -13.40
N ARG A 119 -14.76 -4.45 -13.32
CA ARG A 119 -14.55 -5.36 -14.46
C ARG A 119 -15.57 -5.13 -15.55
N ASP A 120 -16.78 -4.69 -15.20
CA ASP A 120 -17.76 -4.24 -16.18
C ASP A 120 -17.26 -3.00 -16.91
N ARG A 121 -17.32 -3.06 -18.23
CA ARG A 121 -16.80 -2.00 -19.11
C ARG A 121 -17.57 -0.68 -18.94
N ALA A 122 -18.90 -0.74 -18.90
CA ALA A 122 -19.73 0.45 -18.82
C ALA A 122 -19.48 1.20 -17.51
N THR A 123 -19.46 0.49 -16.38
CA THR A 123 -19.15 1.03 -15.06
C THR A 123 -17.74 1.63 -15.00
N ARG A 124 -16.74 0.94 -15.56
CA ARG A 124 -15.37 1.46 -15.59
C ARG A 124 -15.25 2.74 -16.42
N PHE A 125 -15.91 2.81 -17.57
CA PHE A 125 -15.90 4.00 -18.41
C PHE A 125 -16.79 5.14 -17.90
N SER A 126 -17.66 4.90 -16.90
CA SER A 126 -18.36 5.97 -16.19
C SER A 126 -17.45 6.75 -15.24
N GLY A 127 -16.18 6.34 -15.10
CA GLY A 127 -15.19 6.98 -14.23
C GLY A 127 -15.32 6.59 -12.75
N LEU A 128 -16.06 5.51 -12.43
CA LEU A 128 -16.14 4.97 -11.09
C LEU A 128 -14.93 4.05 -10.81
N GLU A 129 -14.46 4.13 -9.58
CA GLU A 129 -13.36 3.31 -9.03
C GLU A 129 -13.82 2.60 -7.75
N LEU A 130 -13.04 1.66 -7.27
CA LEU A 130 -13.24 1.01 -5.98
C LEU A 130 -11.89 0.65 -5.37
N GLY A 131 -11.88 0.43 -4.06
CA GLY A 131 -10.70 -0.04 -3.33
C GLY A 131 -10.94 -1.36 -2.64
N ARG A 132 -9.87 -2.15 -2.46
CA ARG A 132 -9.86 -3.35 -1.62
C ARG A 132 -8.65 -3.34 -0.72
N PRO A 133 -8.85 -3.43 0.62
CA PRO A 133 -7.75 -3.37 1.57
C PRO A 133 -6.68 -4.43 1.31
N VAL A 134 -5.42 -4.09 1.54
CA VAL A 134 -4.31 -5.04 1.52
C VAL A 134 -3.75 -5.18 2.94
N ARG A 135 -3.53 -6.42 3.37
CA ARG A 135 -2.93 -6.72 4.67
C ARG A 135 -1.67 -7.55 4.49
N ILE A 136 -0.59 -7.07 5.09
CA ILE A 136 0.69 -7.77 5.13
C ILE A 136 1.01 -8.02 6.60
N GLY A 137 1.20 -9.26 6.96
CA GLY A 137 1.46 -9.71 8.32
C GLY A 137 2.81 -9.24 8.86
N ARG A 138 3.18 -9.79 10.01
CA ARG A 138 4.47 -9.51 10.67
C ARG A 138 5.56 -10.38 10.10
N GLN A 139 6.81 -9.88 10.13
CA GLN A 139 8.01 -10.64 9.73
C GLN A 139 7.93 -11.19 8.30
N VAL A 140 7.17 -10.53 7.43
CA VAL A 140 7.07 -10.88 6.02
C VAL A 140 8.30 -10.35 5.26
N TRP A 141 8.78 -11.09 4.29
CA TRP A 141 9.77 -10.61 3.35
C TRP A 141 9.20 -10.56 1.93
N ILE A 142 9.13 -9.36 1.35
CA ILE A 142 8.72 -9.15 -0.04
C ILE A 142 9.92 -8.77 -0.88
N GLY A 143 10.29 -9.62 -1.82
CA GLY A 143 11.38 -9.42 -2.77
C GLY A 143 11.10 -8.25 -3.72
N GLY A 144 12.17 -7.57 -4.14
CA GLY A 144 12.10 -6.38 -4.99
C GLY A 144 11.32 -6.61 -6.29
N GLY A 145 10.65 -5.56 -6.77
CA GLY A 145 9.86 -5.57 -8.00
C GLY A 145 8.59 -6.42 -7.94
N SER A 146 8.20 -6.93 -6.77
CA SER A 146 6.94 -7.66 -6.62
C SER A 146 5.73 -6.73 -6.66
N ILE A 147 4.59 -7.27 -7.09
CA ILE A 147 3.31 -6.56 -7.16
C ILE A 147 2.30 -7.30 -6.28
N ILE A 148 1.67 -6.58 -5.35
CA ILE A 148 0.60 -7.10 -4.49
C ILE A 148 -0.73 -6.52 -4.98
N SER A 149 -1.65 -7.40 -5.40
CA SER A 149 -2.94 -7.03 -5.97
C SER A 149 -3.96 -6.60 -4.90
N PRO A 150 -5.01 -5.85 -5.29
CA PRO A 150 -6.05 -5.40 -4.38
C PRO A 150 -6.76 -6.55 -3.65
N GLY A 151 -6.97 -6.38 -2.34
CA GLY A 151 -7.70 -7.34 -1.50
C GLY A 151 -6.85 -8.50 -0.99
N VAL A 152 -5.55 -8.55 -1.29
CA VAL A 152 -4.66 -9.64 -0.87
C VAL A 152 -4.30 -9.51 0.61
N THR A 153 -4.32 -10.64 1.30
CA THR A 153 -3.74 -10.81 2.64
C THR A 153 -2.49 -11.70 2.55
N ILE A 154 -1.37 -11.23 3.10
CA ILE A 154 -0.12 -12.01 3.24
C ILE A 154 0.05 -12.35 4.71
N GLY A 155 0.07 -13.64 5.04
CA GLY A 155 0.20 -14.14 6.41
C GLY A 155 1.59 -13.87 7.03
N ASP A 156 1.66 -13.94 8.37
CA ASP A 156 2.87 -13.69 9.14
C ASP A 156 4.02 -14.61 8.65
N GLY A 157 5.24 -14.10 8.62
CA GLY A 157 6.45 -14.86 8.25
C GLY A 157 6.50 -15.34 6.79
N ALA A 158 5.55 -14.97 5.95
CA ALA A 158 5.56 -15.36 4.54
C ALA A 158 6.70 -14.71 3.76
N VAL A 159 7.11 -15.35 2.66
CA VAL A 159 8.13 -14.85 1.73
C VAL A 159 7.53 -14.72 0.34
N VAL A 160 7.68 -13.54 -0.27
CA VAL A 160 7.35 -13.29 -1.67
C VAL A 160 8.65 -13.12 -2.45
N GLY A 161 8.94 -14.04 -3.38
CA GLY A 161 10.14 -13.96 -4.23
C GLY A 161 10.10 -12.74 -5.15
N ALA A 162 11.29 -12.21 -5.45
CA ALA A 162 11.41 -11.00 -6.28
C ALA A 162 10.70 -11.14 -7.64
N GLY A 163 10.10 -10.05 -8.13
CA GLY A 163 9.38 -10.00 -9.41
C GLY A 163 8.05 -10.75 -9.43
N SER A 164 7.56 -11.20 -8.29
CA SER A 164 6.29 -11.95 -8.22
C SER A 164 5.07 -11.04 -8.32
N VAL A 165 3.98 -11.58 -8.90
CA VAL A 165 2.66 -10.91 -8.92
C VAL A 165 1.70 -11.69 -8.05
N VAL A 166 1.44 -11.18 -6.84
CA VAL A 166 0.58 -11.84 -5.83
C VAL A 166 -0.87 -11.43 -6.06
N THR A 167 -1.68 -12.37 -6.55
CA THR A 167 -3.09 -12.14 -6.91
C THR A 167 -4.08 -12.85 -5.99
N ARG A 168 -3.59 -13.56 -4.97
CA ARG A 168 -4.37 -14.31 -3.98
C ARG A 168 -3.67 -14.27 -2.64
N ASP A 169 -4.41 -14.54 -1.58
CA ASP A 169 -3.87 -14.61 -0.24
C ASP A 169 -2.71 -15.61 -0.14
N VAL A 170 -1.73 -15.25 0.68
CA VAL A 170 -0.54 -16.04 0.96
C VAL A 170 -0.64 -16.57 2.40
N PRO A 171 -0.63 -17.88 2.63
CA PRO A 171 -0.67 -18.43 3.97
C PRO A 171 0.54 -18.02 4.82
N GLU A 172 0.36 -18.03 6.14
CA GLU A 172 1.44 -17.84 7.12
C GLU A 172 2.62 -18.78 6.82
N GLY A 173 3.84 -18.25 6.89
CA GLY A 173 5.09 -18.98 6.66
C GLY A 173 5.31 -19.49 5.23
N ALA A 174 4.38 -19.28 4.32
CA ALA A 174 4.53 -19.79 2.96
C ALA A 174 5.51 -18.94 2.14
N THR A 175 6.22 -19.61 1.22
CA THR A 175 7.01 -18.93 0.18
C THR A 175 6.28 -19.00 -1.15
N VAL A 176 6.06 -17.84 -1.78
CA VAL A 176 5.41 -17.73 -3.09
C VAL A 176 6.33 -17.05 -4.11
N VAL A 177 6.27 -17.53 -5.37
CA VAL A 177 7.05 -16.96 -6.47
C VAL A 177 6.28 -16.97 -7.80
N GLY A 178 6.64 -16.09 -8.70
CA GLY A 178 6.18 -16.08 -10.10
C GLY A 178 5.02 -15.12 -10.38
N SER A 179 4.57 -15.10 -11.63
CA SER A 179 3.47 -14.25 -12.13
C SER A 179 2.49 -15.12 -12.93
N PRO A 180 1.30 -15.43 -12.36
CA PRO A 180 0.87 -15.16 -10.98
C PRO A 180 1.66 -15.99 -9.95
N ALA A 181 1.86 -15.44 -8.76
CA ALA A 181 2.61 -16.11 -7.68
C ALA A 181 1.94 -17.41 -7.23
N ARG A 182 2.75 -18.44 -6.97
CA ARG A 182 2.31 -19.75 -6.47
C ARG A 182 3.20 -20.18 -5.33
N VAL A 183 2.61 -20.94 -4.40
CA VAL A 183 3.37 -21.52 -3.29
C VAL A 183 4.46 -22.45 -3.84
N MET A 184 5.70 -22.18 -3.42
CA MET A 184 6.80 -23.11 -3.67
C MET A 184 6.59 -24.36 -2.83
N ARG A 185 6.58 -25.54 -3.46
CA ARG A 185 6.71 -26.79 -2.72
C ARG A 185 8.18 -26.96 -2.32
N ALA A 186 8.42 -27.29 -1.06
CA ALA A 186 9.73 -27.81 -0.67
C ALA A 186 10.00 -29.07 -1.52
N GLY A 187 11.09 -29.08 -2.28
CA GLY A 187 11.52 -30.23 -3.05
C GLY A 187 11.96 -31.37 -2.14
#